data_f6175b1dfe4b91eef60a0c0ea41b7acf
#
_entry.id   f6175b1dfe4b91eef60a0c0ea41b7acf
#
_cell.length_a   1.000
_cell.length_b   1.000
_cell.length_c   1.000
_cell.angle_alpha   90.00
_cell.angle_beta   90.00
_cell.angle_gamma   90.00
#
_symmetry.space_group_name_H-M   'P 1'
#
loop_
_entity.id
_entity.type
_entity.pdbx_description
1 polymer ?
#
loop_
_entity_poly.entity_id
_entity_poly.type
_entity_poly.pdbx_seq_one_letter_code
_entity_poly.pdbx_strand_id
1 'polypeptide(L)'
;MPLQIVRNDITRMAVDAIVNAANSSLLGDAKITKGYRLPCKYIIHAVGPVWNGGHSGEEQALISCYQRSLELAKEYGCESIAFPLISSGIYGYPKDKALKIATDTITAFLENNDMQAYIVVFDKRTYQISSKLYADIAEYIDDHYVDIHDDRLFYKMSRKSFAASESFGLEETPICGIPAPSGPSS
;
A
#
# COMPACT_ATOMS: atom_id res chain seq x y z
N MET A 1 -0.80 -18.57 -12.15
CA MET A 1 0.43 -17.85 -11.81
C MET A 1 0.27 -17.18 -10.44
N PRO A 2 1.25 -17.23 -9.58
CA PRO A 2 1.13 -16.65 -8.24
C PRO A 2 1.14 -15.12 -8.25
N LEU A 3 1.56 -14.46 -9.34
CA LEU A 3 1.47 -13.02 -9.54
C LEU A 3 0.47 -12.69 -10.64
N GLN A 4 -0.45 -11.77 -10.36
CA GLN A 4 -1.41 -11.24 -11.35
C GLN A 4 -1.39 -9.71 -11.33
N ILE A 5 -1.55 -9.10 -12.49
CA ILE A 5 -1.79 -7.66 -12.63
C ILE A 5 -3.27 -7.49 -12.95
N VAL A 6 -3.98 -6.76 -12.12
CA VAL A 6 -5.43 -6.59 -12.25
C VAL A 6 -5.82 -5.12 -12.27
N ARG A 7 -6.82 -4.78 -13.07
CA ARG A 7 -7.45 -3.46 -13.00
C ARG A 7 -8.61 -3.53 -12.01
N ASN A 8 -8.45 -2.91 -10.83
CA ASN A 8 -9.44 -2.95 -9.77
C ASN A 8 -9.26 -1.78 -8.79
N ASP A 9 -10.21 -1.63 -7.89
CA ASP A 9 -10.09 -0.82 -6.68
C ASP A 9 -9.49 -1.71 -5.57
N ILE A 10 -8.28 -1.41 -5.12
CA ILE A 10 -7.58 -2.21 -4.12
C ILE A 10 -8.34 -2.32 -2.80
N THR A 11 -9.16 -1.32 -2.47
CA THR A 11 -9.97 -1.32 -1.23
C THR A 11 -11.12 -2.32 -1.26
N ARG A 12 -11.44 -2.88 -2.43
CA ARG A 12 -12.49 -3.89 -2.63
C ARG A 12 -11.94 -5.30 -2.82
N MET A 13 -10.62 -5.46 -2.83
CA MET A 13 -9.97 -6.75 -2.99
C MET A 13 -10.15 -7.63 -1.75
N ALA A 14 -10.73 -8.81 -1.95
CA ALA A 14 -10.85 -9.83 -0.90
C ALA A 14 -9.54 -10.65 -0.81
N VAL A 15 -8.55 -10.07 -0.14
CA VAL A 15 -7.21 -10.66 0.08
C VAL A 15 -6.85 -10.58 1.57
N ASP A 16 -5.83 -11.32 2.00
CA ASP A 16 -5.41 -11.27 3.41
C ASP A 16 -4.75 -9.93 3.77
N ALA A 17 -3.93 -9.39 2.89
CA ALA A 17 -3.30 -8.10 3.09
C ALA A 17 -3.39 -7.20 1.86
N ILE A 18 -3.61 -5.91 2.09
CA ILE A 18 -3.43 -4.86 1.07
C ILE A 18 -2.28 -3.95 1.47
N VAL A 19 -1.55 -3.44 0.49
CA VAL A 19 -0.48 -2.46 0.70
C VAL A 19 -1.01 -1.06 0.44
N ASN A 20 -0.78 -0.15 1.39
CA ASN A 20 -1.04 1.27 1.25
C ASN A 20 0.27 2.01 1.06
N ALA A 21 0.40 2.73 -0.07
CA ALA A 21 1.51 3.63 -0.30
C ALA A 21 1.35 4.88 0.58
N ALA A 22 2.02 4.90 1.73
CA ALA A 22 1.88 5.92 2.75
C ALA A 22 2.87 7.08 2.57
N ASN A 23 2.48 8.26 3.04
CA ASN A 23 3.33 9.45 3.12
C ASN A 23 3.91 9.56 4.53
N SER A 24 5.05 8.96 4.80
CA SER A 24 5.73 9.14 6.09
C SER A 24 7.26 9.08 5.96
N SER A 25 7.97 9.39 7.02
CA SER A 25 9.43 9.41 7.09
C SER A 25 10.12 8.04 7.07
N LEU A 26 9.40 6.96 6.80
CA LEU A 26 9.90 5.58 6.82
C LEU A 26 10.30 5.10 5.42
N LEU A 27 11.21 5.80 4.76
CA LEU A 27 11.68 5.45 3.43
C LEU A 27 12.24 4.03 3.39
N GLY A 28 11.65 3.16 2.54
CA GLY A 28 12.09 1.78 2.34
C GLY A 28 11.67 0.80 3.43
N ASP A 29 10.86 1.23 4.41
CA ASP A 29 10.32 0.37 5.47
C ASP A 29 8.79 0.19 5.33
N ALA A 30 8.23 -0.77 6.05
CA ALA A 30 6.81 -1.04 6.05
C ALA A 30 6.30 -1.36 7.47
N LYS A 31 5.05 -0.98 7.76
CA LYS A 31 4.35 -1.29 9.01
C LYS A 31 3.01 -1.96 8.73
N ILE A 32 2.59 -2.86 9.59
CA ILE A 32 1.33 -3.59 9.45
C ILE A 32 0.31 -3.17 10.50
N THR A 33 -0.94 -3.04 10.08
CA THR A 33 -2.11 -2.79 10.93
C THR A 33 -3.25 -3.74 10.55
N LYS A 34 -4.31 -3.79 11.37
CA LYS A 34 -5.54 -4.51 11.01
C LYS A 34 -6.27 -3.85 9.84
N GLY A 35 -7.05 -4.62 9.10
CA GLY A 35 -7.82 -4.15 7.93
C GLY A 35 -9.06 -3.31 8.27
N TYR A 36 -9.52 -3.34 9.54
CA TYR A 36 -10.71 -2.64 10.07
C TYR A 36 -11.97 -2.88 9.22
N ARG A 37 -12.41 -1.90 8.43
CA ARG A 37 -13.63 -1.97 7.62
C ARG A 37 -13.40 -2.50 6.19
N LEU A 38 -12.15 -2.75 5.82
CA LEU A 38 -11.81 -3.27 4.49
C LEU A 38 -11.97 -4.80 4.45
N PRO A 39 -12.22 -5.38 3.28
CA PRO A 39 -12.37 -6.84 3.12
C PRO A 39 -11.00 -7.56 3.15
N CYS A 40 -10.07 -7.11 3.98
CA CYS A 40 -8.76 -7.69 4.19
C CYS A 40 -8.48 -7.83 5.70
N LYS A 41 -7.61 -8.75 6.08
CA LYS A 41 -7.20 -8.93 7.48
C LYS A 41 -6.24 -7.83 7.94
N TYR A 42 -5.34 -7.42 7.05
CA TYR A 42 -4.25 -6.50 7.35
C TYR A 42 -4.07 -5.43 6.29
N ILE A 43 -3.55 -4.26 6.73
CA ILE A 43 -3.05 -3.20 5.85
C ILE A 43 -1.56 -3.05 6.14
N ILE A 44 -0.72 -3.11 5.11
CA ILE A 44 0.70 -2.88 5.18
C ILE A 44 0.99 -1.49 4.63
N HIS A 45 1.47 -0.60 5.48
CA HIS A 45 1.81 0.77 5.12
C HIS A 45 3.28 0.80 4.68
N ALA A 46 3.53 1.03 3.40
CA ALA A 46 4.86 1.09 2.82
C ALA A 46 5.13 2.50 2.25
N VAL A 47 6.35 2.99 2.44
CA VAL A 47 6.77 4.31 1.97
C VAL A 47 7.77 4.16 0.83
N GLY A 48 7.31 4.40 -0.37
CA GLY A 48 8.14 4.40 -1.55
C GLY A 48 8.91 5.71 -1.76
N PRO A 49 9.96 5.71 -2.57
CA PRO A 49 10.77 6.88 -2.87
C PRO A 49 10.04 7.91 -3.74
N VAL A 50 10.41 9.18 -3.56
CA VAL A 50 10.11 10.23 -4.53
C VAL A 50 11.11 10.13 -5.68
N TRP A 51 10.62 10.23 -6.91
CA TRP A 51 11.48 10.18 -8.09
C TRP A 51 12.29 11.47 -8.25
N ASN A 52 13.61 11.35 -8.23
CA ASN A 52 14.57 12.44 -8.42
C ASN A 52 15.52 12.16 -9.59
N GLY A 53 15.06 11.46 -10.62
CA GLY A 53 15.84 11.16 -11.82
C GLY A 53 16.54 9.81 -11.83
N GLY A 54 16.44 9.01 -10.75
CA GLY A 54 16.99 7.65 -10.67
C GLY A 54 18.44 7.57 -10.22
N HIS A 55 18.98 8.65 -9.65
CA HIS A 55 20.38 8.73 -9.22
C HIS A 55 20.57 8.79 -7.69
N SER A 56 19.48 8.72 -6.94
CA SER A 56 19.46 8.86 -5.46
C SER A 56 19.08 7.57 -4.73
N GLY A 57 19.27 6.41 -5.38
CA GLY A 57 18.95 5.10 -4.79
C GLY A 57 17.47 4.75 -4.78
N GLU A 58 16.66 5.44 -5.60
CA GLU A 58 15.20 5.25 -5.65
C GLU A 58 14.80 3.83 -6.05
N GLU A 59 15.56 3.21 -6.95
CA GLU A 59 15.32 1.83 -7.37
C GLU A 59 15.45 0.87 -6.19
N GLN A 60 16.54 0.96 -5.44
CA GLN A 60 16.78 0.12 -4.29
C GLN A 60 15.77 0.37 -3.17
N ALA A 61 15.37 1.62 -2.95
CA ALA A 61 14.34 1.98 -1.98
C ALA A 61 12.97 1.39 -2.37
N LEU A 62 12.62 1.40 -3.66
CA LEU A 62 11.38 0.82 -4.15
C LEU A 62 11.38 -0.71 -4.04
N ILE A 63 12.50 -1.37 -4.37
CA ILE A 63 12.69 -2.82 -4.15
C ILE A 63 12.47 -3.16 -2.68
N SER A 64 13.11 -2.42 -1.76
CA SER A 64 12.96 -2.62 -0.31
C SER A 64 11.52 -2.52 0.15
N CYS A 65 10.73 -1.57 -0.38
CA CYS A 65 9.31 -1.43 -0.05
C CYS A 65 8.53 -2.71 -0.38
N TYR A 66 8.72 -3.28 -1.55
CA TYR A 66 8.05 -4.51 -1.94
C TYR A 66 8.51 -5.70 -1.10
N GLN A 67 9.82 -5.86 -0.89
CA GLN A 67 10.39 -6.95 -0.10
C GLN A 67 9.90 -6.92 1.34
N ARG A 68 9.98 -5.77 2.03
CA ARG A 68 9.52 -5.62 3.42
C ARG A 68 8.02 -5.89 3.56
N SER A 69 7.22 -5.45 2.59
CA SER A 69 5.79 -5.73 2.59
C SER A 69 5.48 -7.22 2.46
N LEU A 70 6.19 -7.92 1.57
CA LEU A 70 6.05 -9.37 1.38
C LEU A 70 6.52 -10.16 2.61
N GLU A 71 7.64 -9.76 3.23
CA GLU A 71 8.14 -10.36 4.46
C GLU A 71 7.12 -10.22 5.60
N LEU A 72 6.57 -9.02 5.81
CA LEU A 72 5.54 -8.78 6.81
C LEU A 72 4.28 -9.62 6.55
N ALA A 73 3.82 -9.69 5.31
CA ALA A 73 2.68 -10.53 4.96
C ALA A 73 2.94 -12.00 5.30
N LYS A 74 4.14 -12.50 5.01
CA LYS A 74 4.56 -13.86 5.34
C LYS A 74 4.65 -14.09 6.86
N GLU A 75 5.23 -13.16 7.62
CA GLU A 75 5.32 -13.22 9.08
C GLU A 75 3.93 -13.29 9.75
N TYR A 76 2.94 -12.63 9.17
CA TYR A 76 1.56 -12.63 9.65
C TYR A 76 0.69 -13.74 9.05
N GLY A 77 1.29 -14.69 8.33
CA GLY A 77 0.61 -15.85 7.78
C GLY A 77 -0.40 -15.52 6.68
N CYS A 78 -0.16 -14.46 5.90
CA CYS A 78 -1.00 -14.12 4.77
C CYS A 78 -0.73 -15.06 3.59
N GLU A 79 -1.79 -15.57 3.00
CA GLU A 79 -1.75 -16.38 1.78
C GLU A 79 -1.95 -15.53 0.51
N SER A 80 -2.43 -14.30 0.68
CA SER A 80 -2.66 -13.37 -0.44
C SER A 80 -2.35 -11.92 -0.06
N ILE A 81 -1.79 -11.17 -1.03
CA ILE A 81 -1.42 -9.77 -0.87
C ILE A 81 -1.71 -8.98 -2.16
N ALA A 82 -2.22 -7.75 -2.01
CA ALA A 82 -2.44 -6.84 -3.11
C ALA A 82 -1.63 -5.55 -2.94
N PHE A 83 -0.94 -5.15 -3.99
CA PHE A 83 -0.11 -3.96 -4.05
C PHE A 83 -0.70 -2.92 -5.00
N PRO A 84 -0.67 -1.63 -4.65
CA PRO A 84 -0.76 -0.57 -5.65
C PRO A 84 0.57 -0.49 -6.41
N LEU A 85 0.61 0.25 -7.51
CA LEU A 85 1.88 0.60 -8.15
C LEU A 85 2.56 1.71 -7.34
N ILE A 86 3.41 1.32 -6.39
CA ILE A 86 4.05 2.22 -5.40
C ILE A 86 4.87 3.30 -6.12
N SER A 87 4.83 4.52 -5.61
CA SER A 87 5.54 5.72 -6.10
C SER A 87 5.15 6.23 -7.49
N SER A 88 4.28 5.56 -8.23
CA SER A 88 3.93 5.94 -9.60
C SER A 88 2.91 7.08 -9.73
N GLY A 89 2.33 7.51 -8.61
CA GLY A 89 1.40 8.64 -8.53
C GLY A 89 2.11 9.97 -8.29
N ILE A 90 1.84 10.61 -7.15
CA ILE A 90 2.39 11.92 -6.78
C ILE A 90 3.91 11.93 -6.70
N TYR A 91 4.54 10.82 -6.34
CA TYR A 91 6.00 10.70 -6.24
C TYR A 91 6.69 10.64 -7.60
N GLY A 92 5.94 10.56 -8.71
CA GLY A 92 6.41 10.76 -10.06
C GLY A 92 7.33 9.67 -10.61
N TYR A 93 7.43 8.51 -9.97
CA TYR A 93 8.21 7.39 -10.50
C TYR A 93 7.65 6.97 -11.87
N PRO A 94 8.50 6.81 -12.92
CA PRO A 94 8.03 6.36 -14.24
C PRO A 94 7.29 5.02 -14.13
N LYS A 95 6.05 4.97 -14.63
CA LYS A 95 5.13 3.83 -14.43
C LYS A 95 5.67 2.52 -14.99
N ASP A 96 6.33 2.54 -16.14
CA ASP A 96 6.98 1.40 -16.78
C ASP A 96 8.12 0.84 -15.92
N LYS A 97 8.98 1.71 -15.39
CA LYS A 97 10.06 1.31 -14.49
C LYS A 97 9.54 0.79 -13.16
N ALA A 98 8.56 1.48 -12.55
CA ALA A 98 7.94 1.05 -11.30
C ALA A 98 7.28 -0.32 -11.46
N LEU A 99 6.58 -0.56 -12.56
CA LEU A 99 5.94 -1.84 -12.85
C LEU A 99 6.95 -2.97 -13.02
N LYS A 100 8.06 -2.70 -13.74
CA LYS A 100 9.13 -3.68 -13.91
C LYS A 100 9.74 -4.07 -12.58
N ILE A 101 10.09 -3.09 -11.73
CA ILE A 101 10.66 -3.34 -10.39
C ILE A 101 9.68 -4.13 -9.52
N ALA A 102 8.40 -3.75 -9.51
CA ALA A 102 7.38 -4.45 -8.76
C ALA A 102 7.27 -5.92 -9.18
N THR A 103 7.17 -6.16 -10.49
CA THR A 103 7.02 -7.51 -11.05
C THR A 103 8.24 -8.36 -10.77
N ASP A 104 9.44 -7.85 -11.03
CA ASP A 104 10.69 -8.58 -10.82
C ASP A 104 10.88 -8.94 -9.33
N THR A 105 10.63 -7.98 -8.43
CA THR A 105 10.79 -8.16 -6.98
C THR A 105 9.79 -9.17 -6.42
N ILE A 106 8.52 -9.03 -6.79
CA ILE A 106 7.47 -9.94 -6.31
C ILE A 106 7.69 -11.34 -6.86
N THR A 107 8.01 -11.49 -8.14
CA THR A 107 8.27 -12.80 -8.75
C THR A 107 9.43 -13.51 -8.07
N ALA A 108 10.54 -12.82 -7.84
CA ALA A 108 11.70 -13.39 -7.14
C ALA A 108 11.37 -13.88 -5.72
N PHE A 109 10.49 -13.15 -5.00
CA PHE A 109 10.02 -13.61 -3.68
C PHE A 109 9.15 -14.86 -3.80
N LEU A 110 8.26 -14.92 -4.77
CA LEU A 110 7.31 -16.01 -4.97
C LEU A 110 7.95 -17.31 -5.46
N GLU A 111 9.18 -17.27 -5.99
CA GLU A 111 9.94 -18.48 -6.34
C GLU A 111 10.19 -19.39 -5.14
N ASN A 112 10.28 -18.80 -3.94
CA ASN A 112 10.58 -19.52 -2.71
C ASN A 112 9.46 -19.42 -1.65
N ASN A 113 8.31 -18.84 -2.00
CA ASN A 113 7.21 -18.62 -1.06
C ASN A 113 5.87 -18.87 -1.76
N ASP A 114 5.02 -19.65 -1.11
CA ASP A 114 3.67 -19.93 -1.59
C ASP A 114 2.72 -18.82 -1.12
N MET A 115 2.50 -17.84 -1.99
CA MET A 115 1.62 -16.69 -1.74
C MET A 115 1.03 -16.22 -3.07
N GLN A 116 -0.23 -15.83 -3.07
CA GLN A 116 -0.86 -15.19 -4.22
C GLN A 116 -0.66 -13.67 -4.14
N ALA A 117 -0.02 -13.08 -5.12
CA ALA A 117 0.23 -11.63 -5.18
C ALA A 117 -0.54 -10.97 -6.33
N TYR A 118 -1.00 -9.75 -6.07
CA TYR A 118 -1.67 -8.91 -7.06
C TYR A 118 -1.01 -7.54 -7.14
N ILE A 119 -0.75 -7.07 -8.37
CA ILE A 119 -0.47 -5.66 -8.63
C ILE A 119 -1.77 -5.04 -9.13
N VAL A 120 -2.34 -4.12 -8.36
CA VAL A 120 -3.62 -3.50 -8.65
C VAL A 120 -3.38 -2.15 -9.31
N VAL A 121 -3.84 -2.00 -10.54
CA VAL A 121 -3.80 -0.75 -11.28
C VAL A 121 -5.22 -0.22 -11.42
N PHE A 122 -5.41 1.04 -11.08
CA PHE A 122 -6.73 1.67 -11.12
C PHE A 122 -6.95 2.41 -12.43
N ASP A 123 -5.98 3.22 -12.86
CA ASP A 123 -6.12 4.07 -14.04
C ASP A 123 -5.89 3.28 -15.35
N LYS A 124 -6.66 3.66 -16.38
CA LYS A 124 -6.65 3.03 -17.71
C LYS A 124 -5.27 3.11 -18.39
N ARG A 125 -4.53 4.21 -18.18
CA ARG A 125 -3.20 4.39 -18.78
C ARG A 125 -2.19 3.41 -18.23
N THR A 126 -2.18 3.22 -16.90
CA THR A 126 -1.28 2.23 -16.26
C THR A 126 -1.65 0.81 -16.69
N TYR A 127 -2.94 0.50 -16.79
CA TYR A 127 -3.42 -0.77 -17.31
C TYR A 127 -2.96 -1.02 -18.76
N GLN A 128 -3.05 -0.03 -19.64
CA GLN A 128 -2.58 -0.14 -21.02
C GLN A 128 -1.05 -0.32 -21.11
N ILE A 129 -0.27 0.30 -20.23
CA ILE A 129 1.18 0.08 -20.14
C ILE A 129 1.43 -1.36 -19.69
N SER A 130 0.71 -1.83 -18.69
CA SER A 130 0.82 -3.20 -18.17
C SER A 130 0.51 -4.24 -19.24
N SER A 131 -0.57 -4.06 -20.00
CA SER A 131 -0.98 -5.00 -21.05
C SER A 131 -0.02 -5.07 -22.23
N LYS A 132 0.79 -4.04 -22.45
CA LYS A 132 1.86 -4.06 -23.45
C LYS A 132 3.11 -4.82 -22.99
N LEU A 133 3.34 -4.84 -21.67
CA LEU A 133 4.52 -5.46 -21.07
C LEU A 133 4.28 -6.92 -20.67
N TYR A 134 3.03 -7.25 -20.31
CA TYR A 134 2.65 -8.57 -19.79
C TYR A 134 1.36 -9.04 -20.48
N ALA A 135 1.40 -10.25 -21.06
CA ALA A 135 0.29 -10.79 -21.86
C ALA A 135 -0.92 -11.25 -21.02
N ASP A 136 -0.71 -11.63 -19.76
CA ASP A 136 -1.73 -12.28 -18.90
C ASP A 136 -2.28 -11.30 -17.87
N ILE A 137 -3.04 -10.30 -18.33
CA ILE A 137 -3.71 -9.34 -17.45
C ILE A 137 -5.22 -9.59 -17.46
N ALA A 138 -5.77 -9.81 -16.26
CA ALA A 138 -7.21 -9.93 -16.07
C ALA A 138 -7.84 -8.61 -15.63
N GLU A 139 -8.99 -8.27 -16.20
CA GLU A 139 -9.78 -7.11 -15.84
C GLU A 139 -10.98 -7.56 -14.98
N TYR A 140 -11.03 -7.07 -13.74
CA TYR A 140 -12.02 -7.47 -12.75
C TYR A 140 -13.03 -6.38 -12.40
N ILE A 141 -12.90 -5.22 -13.01
CA ILE A 141 -13.73 -4.05 -12.69
C ILE A 141 -14.42 -3.55 -13.96
N ASP A 142 -15.68 -3.15 -13.81
CA ASP A 142 -16.42 -2.52 -14.88
C ASP A 142 -15.70 -1.21 -15.33
N ASP A 143 -15.41 -1.11 -16.61
CA ASP A 143 -14.80 0.08 -17.23
C ASP A 143 -15.54 1.36 -16.86
N HIS A 144 -16.88 1.30 -16.77
CA HIS A 144 -17.71 2.43 -16.40
C HIS A 144 -17.46 2.91 -14.97
N TYR A 145 -17.22 2.01 -14.03
CA TYR A 145 -16.89 2.36 -12.65
C TYR A 145 -15.56 3.13 -12.56
N VAL A 146 -14.55 2.69 -13.32
CA VAL A 146 -13.21 3.30 -13.29
C VAL A 146 -13.18 4.65 -14.00
N ASP A 147 -13.92 4.79 -15.09
CA ASP A 147 -13.97 6.04 -15.87
C ASP A 147 -14.71 7.17 -15.13
N ILE A 148 -15.65 6.83 -14.24
CA ILE A 148 -16.38 7.80 -13.39
C ILE A 148 -15.53 8.23 -12.18
N HIS A 149 -14.67 7.34 -11.66
CA HIS A 149 -13.84 7.59 -10.47
C HIS A 149 -12.44 8.01 -10.92
N ASP A 150 -12.28 9.29 -11.28
CA ASP A 150 -10.97 9.88 -11.61
C ASP A 150 -9.96 9.72 -10.45
N ASP A 151 -8.70 9.49 -10.77
CA ASP A 151 -7.55 9.32 -9.85
C ASP A 151 -7.55 10.32 -8.67
N ARG A 152 -8.05 11.55 -8.88
CA ARG A 152 -8.18 12.58 -7.86
C ARG A 152 -9.20 12.26 -6.76
N LEU A 153 -10.27 11.56 -7.09
CA LEU A 153 -11.30 11.14 -6.13
C LEU A 153 -10.83 9.95 -5.29
N PHE A 154 -10.17 8.99 -5.91
CA PHE A 154 -9.58 7.83 -5.24
C PHE A 154 -8.54 8.27 -4.19
N TYR A 155 -7.67 9.23 -4.54
CA TYR A 155 -6.69 9.79 -3.64
C TYR A 155 -7.32 10.53 -2.45
N LYS A 156 -8.44 11.25 -2.67
CA LYS A 156 -9.22 11.88 -1.60
C LYS A 156 -9.92 10.87 -0.68
N MET A 157 -10.46 9.79 -1.23
CA MET A 157 -11.15 8.75 -0.46
C MET A 157 -10.15 7.90 0.33
N SER A 158 -9.02 7.55 -0.25
CA SER A 158 -7.91 6.85 0.42
C SER A 158 -7.38 7.67 1.61
N ARG A 159 -7.25 9.00 1.48
CA ARG A 159 -6.88 9.89 2.59
C ARG A 159 -7.97 10.01 3.65
N LYS A 160 -9.26 10.00 3.28
CA LYS A 160 -10.36 10.10 4.25
C LYS A 160 -10.54 8.82 5.07
N SER A 161 -10.40 7.65 4.47
CA SER A 161 -10.44 6.39 5.21
C SER A 161 -9.23 6.23 6.13
N PHE A 162 -8.08 6.76 5.73
CA PHE A 162 -6.85 6.76 6.52
C PHE A 162 -6.93 7.74 7.72
N ALA A 163 -7.40 8.97 7.50
CA ALA A 163 -7.62 9.96 8.56
C ALA A 163 -8.66 9.49 9.60
N ALA A 164 -9.66 8.70 9.16
CA ALA A 164 -10.63 8.10 10.08
C ALA A 164 -10.03 6.97 10.93
N SER A 165 -8.99 6.27 10.47
CA SER A 165 -8.28 5.25 11.26
C SER A 165 -7.30 5.84 12.26
N GLU A 166 -6.70 7.00 11.97
CA GLU A 166 -5.81 7.70 12.91
C GLU A 166 -6.58 8.39 14.06
N SER A 167 -7.82 8.82 13.84
CA SER A 167 -8.63 9.48 14.87
C SER A 167 -9.18 8.52 15.95
N PHE A 168 -9.09 7.20 15.74
CA PHE A 168 -9.54 6.19 16.72
C PHE A 168 -8.43 5.62 17.60
N GLY A 169 -7.18 6.10 17.47
CA GLY A 169 -6.01 5.57 18.18
C GLY A 169 -5.55 6.30 19.43
N LEU A 170 -6.22 7.37 19.85
CA LEU A 170 -5.86 8.14 21.04
C LEU A 170 -7.06 8.32 21.97
N GLU A 171 -7.51 7.25 22.60
CA GLU A 171 -8.12 7.37 23.94
C GLU A 171 -6.96 7.41 24.95
N GLU A 172 -6.52 8.60 25.26
CA GLU A 172 -5.78 8.85 26.50
C GLU A 172 -6.71 8.52 27.68
N THR A 173 -6.40 7.45 28.38
CA THR A 173 -6.98 7.21 29.70
C THR A 173 -6.58 8.37 30.60
N PRO A 174 -7.53 9.06 31.25
CA PRO A 174 -7.18 10.10 32.22
C PRO A 174 -6.48 9.44 33.41
N ILE A 175 -5.22 9.84 33.63
CA ILE A 175 -4.50 9.50 34.85
C ILE A 175 -5.20 10.18 36.00
N CYS A 176 -5.89 9.40 36.80
CA CYS A 176 -6.56 9.83 38.02
C CYS A 176 -5.52 10.29 39.06
N GLY A 177 -5.62 11.56 39.49
CA GLY A 177 -5.38 11.98 40.85
C GLY A 177 -3.95 11.95 41.39
N ILE A 178 -3.24 13.07 41.22
CA ILE A 178 -2.23 13.48 42.22
C ILE A 178 -2.84 14.67 43.00
N PRO A 179 -3.07 14.56 44.32
CA PRO A 179 -3.50 15.70 45.10
C PRO A 179 -2.37 16.71 45.28
N ALA A 180 -2.69 17.98 45.12
CA ALA A 180 -1.75 19.08 45.31
C ALA A 180 -1.28 19.17 46.78
N PRO A 181 -0.02 19.54 47.05
CA PRO A 181 0.45 19.76 48.42
C PRO A 181 -0.15 21.04 49.00
N SER A 182 -0.71 20.92 50.20
CA SER A 182 -1.19 22.01 51.00
C SER A 182 -0.03 22.93 51.40
N GLY A 183 -0.14 24.23 51.06
CA GLY A 183 0.78 25.26 51.51
C GLY A 183 0.60 25.60 53.00
N PRO A 184 1.64 26.16 53.64
CA PRO A 184 1.59 26.42 55.07
C PRO A 184 0.75 27.67 55.41
N SER A 185 -0.10 27.52 56.45
CA SER A 185 -0.78 28.63 57.10
C SER A 185 0.21 29.35 57.98
N SER A 186 0.25 30.68 57.86
CA SER A 186 0.78 31.59 58.88
C SER A 186 -0.35 32.21 59.65
#